data_4850445134d6e195dd224b71a70456ec
#
_entry.id   4850445134d6e195dd224b71a70456ec
#
_cell.length_a   1.000
_cell.length_b   1.000
_cell.length_c   1.000
_cell.angle_alpha   90.00
_cell.angle_beta   90.00
_cell.angle_gamma   90.00
#
_symmetry.space_group_name_H-M   'P 1'
#
loop_
_entity.id
_entity.type
_entity.pdbx_description
1 polymer ?
#
loop_
_entity_poly.entity_id
_entity_poly.type
_entity_poly.pdbx_seq_one_letter_code
_entity_poly.pdbx_strand_id
1 'polypeptide(L)'
;DDIDERNYYIRFPSDWNQIMKSFDKILKYRDVFNLEVCQTVSALNVYNMDNFKKFTLDHDLIIAHNYVHYPDHMMVNLIPEEMKNHILENIKYMREDEIQRLKIELFKPYTDKDVNRFYSFMSIMDRTRKVNMLDYLPEWKPYLNKAL
;
A
#
# COMPACT_ATOMS: atom_id res chain seq x y z
N ASP A 1 5.70 0.86 -4.64
CA ASP A 1 4.84 1.08 -3.46
C ASP A 1 4.20 -0.22 -2.97
N ASP A 2 4.17 -1.26 -3.79
CA ASP A 2 3.77 -2.61 -3.43
C ASP A 2 4.53 -3.63 -4.29
N ILE A 3 4.28 -4.92 -4.10
CA ILE A 3 4.92 -6.02 -4.84
C ILE A 3 3.94 -6.66 -5.82
N ASP A 4 4.48 -7.38 -6.79
CA ASP A 4 3.76 -8.20 -7.76
C ASP A 4 2.65 -7.43 -8.53
N GLU A 5 1.56 -8.09 -8.83
CA GLU A 5 0.43 -7.53 -9.56
C GLU A 5 -0.29 -6.40 -8.81
N ARG A 6 -0.18 -6.35 -7.47
CA ARG A 6 -0.70 -5.24 -6.67
C ARG A 6 -0.07 -3.91 -7.10
N ASN A 7 1.24 -3.92 -7.36
CA ASN A 7 1.94 -2.73 -7.83
C ASN A 7 1.43 -2.26 -9.21
N TYR A 8 0.99 -3.16 -10.09
CA TYR A 8 0.38 -2.79 -11.36
C TYR A 8 -0.85 -1.89 -11.15
N TYR A 9 -1.75 -2.26 -10.22
CA TYR A 9 -2.95 -1.46 -9.95
C TYR A 9 -2.61 -0.11 -9.32
N ILE A 10 -1.72 -0.10 -8.33
CA ILE A 10 -1.36 1.09 -7.55
C ILE A 10 -0.56 2.10 -8.40
N ARG A 11 0.35 1.59 -9.22
CA ARG A 11 1.26 2.37 -10.10
C ARG A 11 0.98 2.12 -11.57
N PHE A 12 -0.28 2.13 -11.96
CA PHE A 12 -0.73 1.85 -13.33
C PHE A 12 -0.05 2.78 -14.37
N PRO A 13 0.45 2.22 -15.50
CA PRO A 13 0.56 0.81 -15.87
C PRO A 13 1.98 0.24 -15.60
N SER A 14 2.32 -0.08 -14.36
CA SER A 14 3.64 -0.63 -14.04
C SER A 14 3.75 -2.11 -14.41
N ASP A 15 4.94 -2.55 -14.84
CA ASP A 15 5.28 -3.96 -15.08
C ASP A 15 6.24 -4.43 -13.99
N TRP A 16 5.77 -5.35 -13.13
CA TRP A 16 6.56 -5.87 -12.02
C TRP A 16 7.84 -6.56 -12.50
N ASN A 17 7.79 -7.31 -13.60
CA ASN A 17 8.96 -8.00 -14.13
C ASN A 17 10.04 -7.01 -14.60
N GLN A 18 9.62 -5.88 -15.18
CA GLN A 18 10.56 -4.82 -15.57
C GLN A 18 11.14 -4.10 -14.35
N ILE A 19 10.31 -3.88 -13.31
CA ILE A 19 10.77 -3.33 -12.04
C ILE A 19 11.84 -4.23 -11.45
N MET A 20 11.59 -5.54 -11.34
CA MET A 20 12.54 -6.50 -10.79
C MET A 20 13.85 -6.58 -11.60
N LYS A 21 13.77 -6.56 -12.92
CA LYS A 21 14.98 -6.49 -13.77
C LYS A 21 15.81 -5.23 -13.51
N SER A 22 15.16 -4.10 -13.23
CA SER A 22 15.85 -2.85 -12.90
C SER A 22 16.41 -2.88 -11.48
N PHE A 23 15.65 -3.45 -10.57
CA PHE A 23 16.03 -3.68 -9.18
C PHE A 23 17.28 -4.54 -9.07
N ASP A 24 17.34 -5.69 -9.77
CA ASP A 24 18.50 -6.57 -9.82
C ASP A 24 19.77 -5.87 -10.34
N LYS A 25 19.60 -4.91 -11.28
CA LYS A 25 20.73 -4.10 -11.75
C LYS A 25 21.23 -3.15 -10.68
N ILE A 26 20.33 -2.51 -9.95
CA ILE A 26 20.67 -1.56 -8.87
C ILE A 26 21.35 -2.30 -7.71
N LEU A 27 20.86 -3.48 -7.35
CA LEU A 27 21.45 -4.29 -6.26
C LEU A 27 22.94 -4.62 -6.47
N LYS A 28 23.42 -4.64 -7.71
CA LYS A 28 24.85 -4.85 -8.01
C LYS A 28 25.76 -3.71 -7.54
N TYR A 29 25.17 -2.56 -7.22
CA TYR A 29 25.91 -1.37 -6.76
C TYR A 29 25.77 -1.14 -5.25
N ARG A 30 25.26 -2.12 -4.48
CA ARG A 30 25.07 -1.98 -3.03
C ARG A 30 26.36 -1.71 -2.25
N ASP A 31 27.51 -2.17 -2.75
CA ASP A 31 28.81 -1.92 -2.13
C ASP A 31 29.30 -0.48 -2.35
N VAL A 32 28.68 0.25 -3.27
CA VAL A 32 29.05 1.63 -3.64
C VAL A 32 28.04 2.64 -3.12
N PHE A 33 26.75 2.25 -3.03
CA PHE A 33 25.64 3.12 -2.63
C PHE A 33 24.85 2.51 -1.49
N ASN A 34 24.44 3.34 -0.54
CA ASN A 34 23.40 2.98 0.41
C ASN A 34 22.05 2.97 -0.30
N LEU A 35 21.50 1.77 -0.46
CA LEU A 35 20.20 1.61 -1.12
C LEU A 35 19.08 1.64 -0.09
N GLU A 36 18.11 2.51 -0.31
CA GLU A 36 16.94 2.65 0.53
C GLU A 36 15.69 2.58 -0.34
N VAL A 37 14.65 1.89 0.16
CA VAL A 37 13.33 1.85 -0.45
C VAL A 37 12.42 2.82 0.27
N CYS A 38 11.82 3.74 -0.49
CA CYS A 38 10.85 4.69 0.04
C CYS A 38 9.45 4.25 -0.42
N GLN A 39 8.67 3.65 0.49
CA GLN A 39 7.30 3.24 0.22
C GLN A 39 6.33 4.40 0.48
N THR A 40 5.54 4.76 -0.52
CA THR A 40 4.38 5.64 -0.34
C THR A 40 3.19 4.80 0.11
N VAL A 41 2.76 4.96 1.37
CA VAL A 41 1.69 4.16 2.00
C VAL A 41 0.36 4.90 1.90
N SER A 42 -0.62 4.24 1.29
CA SER A 42 -1.97 4.74 1.05
C SER A 42 -3.03 3.70 1.45
N ALA A 43 -4.30 4.03 1.36
CA ALA A 43 -5.41 3.10 1.58
C ALA A 43 -5.31 1.83 0.69
N LEU A 44 -4.64 1.91 -0.46
CA LEU A 44 -4.55 0.78 -1.41
C LEU A 44 -3.49 -0.25 -1.05
N ASN A 45 -2.43 0.12 -0.34
CA ASN A 45 -1.30 -0.77 -0.07
C ASN A 45 -0.98 -0.98 1.42
N VAL A 46 -1.63 -0.26 2.31
CA VAL A 46 -1.39 -0.42 3.76
C VAL A 46 -1.66 -1.84 4.25
N TYR A 47 -2.62 -2.55 3.65
CA TYR A 47 -2.92 -3.95 3.99
C TYR A 47 -1.72 -4.88 3.74
N ASN A 48 -0.95 -4.63 2.71
CA ASN A 48 0.20 -5.43 2.33
C ASN A 48 1.55 -4.87 2.83
N MET A 49 1.52 -3.84 3.66
CA MET A 49 2.71 -3.10 4.12
C MET A 49 3.73 -4.01 4.83
N ASP A 50 3.27 -4.95 5.65
CA ASP A 50 4.16 -5.90 6.36
C ASP A 50 4.83 -6.89 5.40
N ASN A 51 4.14 -7.36 4.36
CA ASN A 51 4.72 -8.20 3.32
C ASN A 51 5.73 -7.40 2.46
N PHE A 52 5.45 -6.14 2.19
CA PHE A 52 6.41 -5.27 1.52
C PHE A 52 7.67 -5.04 2.40
N LYS A 53 7.49 -4.90 3.71
CA LYS A 53 8.59 -4.88 4.67
C LYS A 53 9.41 -6.17 4.61
N LYS A 54 8.74 -7.33 4.60
CA LYS A 54 9.42 -8.62 4.43
C LYS A 54 10.24 -8.65 3.14
N PHE A 55 9.67 -8.21 2.01
CA PHE A 55 10.39 -8.14 0.74
C PHE A 55 11.67 -7.32 0.85
N THR A 56 11.65 -6.17 1.53
CA THR A 56 12.86 -5.34 1.70
C THR A 56 13.89 -6.02 2.61
N LEU A 57 13.46 -6.71 3.66
CA LEU A 57 14.35 -7.49 4.54
C LEU A 57 15.00 -8.66 3.80
N ASP A 58 14.25 -9.38 2.97
CA ASP A 58 14.77 -10.50 2.16
C ASP A 58 15.86 -10.04 1.16
N HIS A 59 15.88 -8.75 0.83
CA HIS A 59 16.89 -8.15 -0.06
C HIS A 59 17.94 -7.31 0.67
N ASP A 60 17.93 -7.34 2.01
CA ASP A 60 18.85 -6.56 2.86
C ASP A 60 18.81 -5.05 2.54
N LEU A 61 17.60 -4.50 2.51
CA LEU A 61 17.35 -3.09 2.22
C LEU A 61 16.71 -2.35 3.40
N ILE A 62 17.11 -1.10 3.56
CA ILE A 62 16.43 -0.17 4.46
C ILE A 62 15.14 0.30 3.79
N ILE A 63 14.06 0.41 4.57
CA ILE A 63 12.80 0.96 4.11
C ILE A 63 12.38 2.16 4.95
N ALA A 64 11.93 3.22 4.27
CA ALA A 64 11.21 4.34 4.85
C ALA A 64 9.75 4.31 4.39
N HIS A 65 8.81 4.50 5.32
CA HIS A 65 7.37 4.59 5.03
C HIS A 65 6.91 6.05 5.05
N ASN A 66 6.40 6.53 3.91
CA ASN A 66 5.78 7.85 3.76
C ASN A 66 4.28 7.69 3.59
N TYR A 67 3.51 8.11 4.60
CA TYR A 67 2.06 8.04 4.55
C TYR A 67 1.48 9.17 3.68
N VAL A 68 0.50 8.82 2.85
CA VAL A 68 -0.22 9.79 2.02
C VAL A 68 -1.11 10.66 2.91
N HIS A 69 -0.89 11.97 2.83
CA HIS A 69 -1.74 12.99 3.44
C HIS A 69 -2.51 13.81 2.41
N TYR A 70 -2.07 13.76 1.17
CA TYR A 70 -2.72 14.39 0.03
C TYR A 70 -2.51 13.56 -1.24
N PRO A 71 -3.57 13.28 -2.00
CA PRO A 71 -4.96 13.66 -1.75
C PRO A 71 -5.58 12.91 -0.56
N ASP A 72 -6.42 13.60 0.21
CA ASP A 72 -7.02 13.13 1.45
C ASP A 72 -7.84 11.83 1.30
N HIS A 73 -8.50 11.65 0.15
CA HIS A 73 -9.25 10.43 -0.18
C HIS A 73 -8.37 9.20 -0.46
N MET A 74 -7.06 9.30 -0.31
CA MET A 74 -6.13 8.17 -0.42
C MET A 74 -5.44 7.83 0.92
N MET A 75 -5.81 8.52 1.99
CA MET A 75 -5.20 8.33 3.30
C MET A 75 -5.53 6.95 3.87
N VAL A 76 -4.62 6.40 4.65
CA VAL A 76 -4.75 5.04 5.23
C VAL A 76 -5.87 4.91 6.25
N ASN A 77 -6.28 6.00 6.89
CA ASN A 77 -7.37 6.02 7.88
C ASN A 77 -8.76 5.73 7.29
N LEU A 78 -8.90 5.77 5.96
CA LEU A 78 -10.18 5.55 5.26
C LEU A 78 -10.53 4.07 5.08
N ILE A 79 -9.59 3.14 5.32
CA ILE A 79 -9.89 1.71 5.23
C ILE A 79 -10.85 1.28 6.34
N PRO A 80 -11.67 0.23 6.12
CA PRO A 80 -12.62 -0.28 7.11
C PRO A 80 -11.94 -0.64 8.44
N GLU A 81 -12.65 -0.47 9.55
CA GLU A 81 -12.10 -0.69 10.88
C GLU A 81 -11.69 -2.15 11.11
N GLU A 82 -12.48 -3.10 10.61
CA GLU A 82 -12.11 -4.52 10.66
C GLU A 82 -10.80 -4.80 9.91
N MET A 83 -10.55 -4.08 8.80
CA MET A 83 -9.29 -4.18 8.07
C MET A 83 -8.12 -3.59 8.87
N LYS A 84 -8.32 -2.47 9.57
CA LYS A 84 -7.30 -1.87 10.45
C LYS A 84 -6.87 -2.83 11.55
N ASN A 85 -7.87 -3.43 12.23
CA ASN A 85 -7.64 -4.40 13.28
C ASN A 85 -6.91 -5.64 12.75
N HIS A 86 -7.37 -6.18 11.61
CA HIS A 86 -6.71 -7.32 10.97
C HIS A 86 -5.24 -7.04 10.63
N ILE A 87 -4.93 -5.86 10.10
CA ILE A 87 -3.54 -5.45 9.82
C ILE A 87 -2.72 -5.51 11.10
N LEU A 88 -3.16 -4.84 12.17
CA LEU A 88 -2.41 -4.73 13.41
C LEU A 88 -2.21 -6.07 14.13
N GLU A 89 -3.16 -6.98 14.03
CA GLU A 89 -3.09 -8.33 14.61
C GLU A 89 -2.12 -9.26 13.87
N ASN A 90 -1.82 -8.96 12.60
CA ASN A 90 -1.06 -9.86 11.72
C ASN A 90 0.34 -9.32 11.35
N ILE A 91 0.77 -8.20 11.91
CA ILE A 91 2.13 -7.66 11.70
C ILE A 91 3.19 -8.61 12.26
N LYS A 92 4.23 -8.87 11.47
CA LYS A 92 5.32 -9.80 11.82
C LYS A 92 6.72 -9.22 11.60
N TYR A 93 6.87 -8.32 10.66
CA TYR A 93 8.18 -7.84 10.17
C TYR A 93 8.45 -6.38 10.50
N MET A 94 7.44 -5.62 10.90
CA MET A 94 7.59 -4.22 11.28
C MET A 94 8.13 -4.09 12.71
N ARG A 95 8.96 -3.06 12.94
CA ARG A 95 9.46 -2.70 14.27
C ARG A 95 8.37 -1.99 15.08
N GLU A 96 8.54 -1.95 16.40
CA GLU A 96 7.57 -1.32 17.30
C GLU A 96 7.34 0.17 16.98
N ASP A 97 8.38 0.91 16.63
CA ASP A 97 8.27 2.33 16.25
C ASP A 97 7.46 2.52 14.95
N GLU A 98 7.64 1.63 13.98
CA GLU A 98 6.87 1.60 12.74
C GLU A 98 5.39 1.26 13.00
N ILE A 99 5.13 0.30 13.90
CA ILE A 99 3.77 -0.09 14.32
C ILE A 99 3.06 1.07 15.03
N GLN A 100 3.72 1.76 15.94
CA GLN A 100 3.13 2.90 16.63
C GLN A 100 2.80 4.04 15.66
N ARG A 101 3.67 4.31 14.70
CA ARG A 101 3.40 5.29 13.64
C ARG A 101 2.22 4.87 12.78
N LEU A 102 2.15 3.60 12.38
CA LEU A 102 1.03 3.06 11.62
C LEU A 102 -0.30 3.21 12.38
N LYS A 103 -0.34 2.89 13.68
CA LYS A 103 -1.54 3.08 14.51
C LYS A 103 -2.00 4.53 14.51
N ILE A 104 -1.08 5.48 14.69
CA ILE A 104 -1.42 6.92 14.65
C ILE A 104 -2.08 7.28 13.30
N GLU A 105 -1.53 6.80 12.19
CA GLU A 105 -2.04 7.10 10.86
C GLU A 105 -3.40 6.42 10.59
N LEU A 106 -3.58 5.16 10.98
CA LEU A 106 -4.82 4.40 10.78
C LEU A 106 -6.02 4.98 11.53
N PHE A 107 -5.81 5.53 12.72
CA PHE A 107 -6.89 6.01 13.58
C PHE A 107 -7.05 7.53 13.59
N LYS A 108 -6.48 8.24 12.60
CA LYS A 108 -6.81 9.64 12.37
C LYS A 108 -8.31 9.80 12.08
N PRO A 109 -8.94 10.89 12.53
CA PRO A 109 -10.35 11.15 12.24
C PRO A 109 -10.56 11.31 10.73
N TYR A 110 -11.73 10.89 10.26
CA TYR A 110 -12.22 11.05 8.89
C TYR A 110 -13.74 11.22 8.89
N THR A 111 -14.31 11.58 7.76
CA THR A 111 -15.75 11.75 7.58
C THR A 111 -16.29 10.77 6.54
N ASP A 112 -17.60 10.51 6.56
CA ASP A 112 -18.26 9.71 5.52
C ASP A 112 -18.05 10.31 4.11
N LYS A 113 -17.91 11.62 4.01
CA LYS A 113 -17.59 12.29 2.76
C LYS A 113 -16.24 11.85 2.21
N ASP A 114 -15.24 11.66 3.05
CA ASP A 114 -13.90 11.23 2.64
C ASP A 114 -13.94 9.78 2.15
N VAL A 115 -14.67 8.92 2.84
CA VAL A 115 -14.91 7.52 2.44
C VAL A 115 -15.63 7.47 1.09
N ASN A 116 -16.70 8.25 0.90
CA ASN A 116 -17.44 8.30 -0.36
C ASN A 116 -16.56 8.81 -1.52
N ARG A 117 -15.66 9.76 -1.25
CA ARG A 117 -14.69 10.24 -2.25
C ARG A 117 -13.69 9.14 -2.63
N PHE A 118 -13.22 8.36 -1.67
CA PHE A 118 -12.35 7.20 -1.95
C PHE A 118 -13.04 6.22 -2.91
N TYR A 119 -14.26 5.75 -2.59
CA TYR A 119 -14.98 4.79 -3.44
C TYR A 119 -15.31 5.36 -4.82
N SER A 120 -15.72 6.63 -4.89
CA SER A 120 -15.98 7.31 -6.16
C SER A 120 -14.71 7.39 -7.02
N PHE A 121 -13.57 7.70 -6.41
CA PHE A 121 -12.29 7.76 -7.09
C PHE A 121 -11.87 6.38 -7.61
N MET A 122 -12.02 5.31 -6.80
CA MET A 122 -11.72 3.94 -7.23
C MET A 122 -12.57 3.51 -8.41
N SER A 123 -13.87 3.80 -8.39
CA SER A 123 -14.79 3.51 -9.50
C SER A 123 -14.38 4.22 -10.79
N ILE A 124 -13.95 5.49 -10.71
CA ILE A 124 -13.44 6.24 -11.86
C ILE A 124 -12.15 5.61 -12.39
N MET A 125 -11.23 5.24 -11.50
CA MET A 125 -9.96 4.62 -11.85
C MET A 125 -10.16 3.30 -12.58
N ASP A 126 -11.00 2.41 -12.05
CA ASP A 126 -11.32 1.11 -12.63
C ASP A 126 -11.90 1.27 -14.03
N ARG A 127 -12.90 2.15 -14.19
CA ARG A 127 -13.52 2.43 -15.47
C ARG A 127 -12.52 3.01 -16.50
N THR A 128 -11.70 3.95 -16.07
CA THR A 128 -10.74 4.64 -16.93
C THR A 128 -9.64 3.69 -17.40
N ARG A 129 -9.18 2.84 -16.51
CA ARG A 129 -8.09 1.89 -16.78
C ARG A 129 -8.59 0.55 -17.35
N LYS A 130 -9.92 0.31 -17.35
CA LYS A 130 -10.56 -0.95 -17.75
C LYS A 130 -10.06 -2.13 -16.91
N VAL A 131 -9.92 -1.94 -15.61
CA VAL A 131 -9.51 -2.94 -14.63
C VAL A 131 -10.53 -2.99 -13.49
N ASN A 132 -10.42 -3.97 -12.62
CA ASN A 132 -11.21 -4.04 -11.39
C ASN A 132 -10.26 -4.09 -10.20
N MET A 133 -10.41 -3.18 -9.26
CA MET A 133 -9.61 -3.12 -8.04
C MET A 133 -9.55 -4.48 -7.32
N LEU A 134 -10.66 -5.20 -7.27
CA LEU A 134 -10.79 -6.47 -6.55
C LEU A 134 -9.98 -7.63 -7.16
N ASP A 135 -9.54 -7.51 -8.39
CA ASP A 135 -8.65 -8.50 -9.00
C ASP A 135 -7.21 -8.39 -8.47
N TYR A 136 -6.83 -7.18 -8.05
CA TYR A 136 -5.49 -6.84 -7.55
C TYR A 136 -5.41 -6.71 -6.04
N LEU A 137 -6.49 -6.26 -5.40
CA LEU A 137 -6.62 -5.98 -3.98
C LEU A 137 -7.81 -6.77 -3.39
N PRO A 138 -7.71 -8.11 -3.34
CA PRO A 138 -8.85 -8.97 -2.98
C PRO A 138 -9.33 -8.80 -1.54
N GLU A 139 -8.51 -8.25 -0.66
CA GLU A 139 -8.89 -7.92 0.72
C GLU A 139 -10.05 -6.92 0.83
N TRP A 140 -10.31 -6.17 -0.23
CA TRP A 140 -11.43 -5.22 -0.28
C TRP A 140 -12.79 -5.87 -0.59
N LYS A 141 -12.84 -7.13 -1.06
CA LYS A 141 -14.08 -7.81 -1.44
C LYS A 141 -15.18 -7.78 -0.37
N PRO A 142 -14.88 -8.03 0.93
CA PRO A 142 -15.90 -8.03 1.97
C PRO A 142 -16.57 -6.67 2.21
N TYR A 143 -15.90 -5.57 1.83
CA TYR A 143 -16.30 -4.22 2.19
C TYR A 143 -16.98 -3.46 1.04
N LEU A 144 -16.61 -3.73 -0.20
CA LEU A 144 -17.20 -3.07 -1.37
C LEU A 144 -18.64 -3.51 -1.65
N ASN A 145 -18.99 -4.76 -1.33
CA ASN A 145 -20.37 -5.26 -1.46
C ASN A 145 -21.35 -4.67 -0.45
N LYS A 146 -20.88 -3.94 0.57
CA LYS A 146 -21.71 -3.27 1.57
C LYS A 146 -21.93 -1.78 1.26
N ALA A 147 -21.17 -1.22 0.32
CA ALA A 147 -21.16 0.21 0.00
C ALA A 147 -21.85 0.56 -1.33
N LEU A 148 -22.31 -0.44 -2.08
CA LEU A 148 -23.13 -0.33 -3.29
C LEU A 148 -24.56 -0.77 -2.99
#